data_4ff9fe1c2270251bf65bd1f486b541e4
#
_entry.id   4ff9fe1c2270251bf65bd1f486b541e4
#
_cell.length_a   1.000
_cell.length_b   1.000
_cell.length_c   1.000
_cell.angle_alpha   90.00
_cell.angle_beta   90.00
_cell.angle_gamma   90.00
#
_symmetry.space_group_name_H-M   'P 1'
#
loop_
_entity.id
_entity.type
_entity.pdbx_description
1 polymer ?
#
loop_
_entity_poly.entity_id
_entity_poly.type
_entity_poly.pdbx_seq_one_letter_code
_entity_poly.pdbx_strand_id
1 'polypeptide(L)'
;MPGAVLFDLLTALLDTWSVWNAAAGSERTGRAWRAEYLRLTYGCGAYHPYENLVRQAAQATGLPPSAAEALEARWDALPVWSGAQGALDRLVGRTRLGVVTNCSVRLGRAAAARLQVPWDVVITAEEAGFYKPDPRPYRLALERLGVAAGEAAFVAGSGYDLIGTAAVGLRTYWHNRVGLRRPDGAPPADHESRNLDDLVPWLERARSVPTINVDR
;
A
#
# COMPACT_ATOMS: atom_id res chain seq x y z
N MET A 1 -17.60 -5.36 11.36
CA MET A 1 -16.14 -5.28 11.08
C MET A 1 -15.75 -6.46 10.20
N PRO A 2 -14.86 -6.31 9.21
CA PRO A 2 -14.29 -7.44 8.46
C PRO A 2 -13.42 -8.31 9.36
N GLY A 3 -13.14 -9.55 8.94
CA GLY A 3 -12.23 -10.47 9.64
C GLY A 3 -10.77 -10.01 9.61
N ALA A 4 -10.40 -9.23 8.58
CA ALA A 4 -9.08 -8.59 8.47
C ALA A 4 -9.14 -7.26 7.71
N VAL A 5 -8.21 -6.35 8.05
CA VAL A 5 -7.93 -5.12 7.30
C VAL A 5 -6.46 -5.13 6.90
N LEU A 6 -6.20 -5.13 5.60
CA LEU A 6 -4.88 -5.05 5.02
C LEU A 6 -4.59 -3.61 4.57
N PHE A 7 -3.35 -3.19 4.68
CA PHE A 7 -2.93 -1.84 4.34
C PHE A 7 -1.77 -1.84 3.34
N ASP A 8 -1.84 -0.98 2.33
CA ASP A 8 -0.59 -0.45 1.79
C ASP A 8 0.11 0.35 2.88
N LEU A 9 1.43 0.17 3.00
CA LEU A 9 2.20 0.80 4.07
C LEU A 9 2.72 2.18 3.66
N LEU A 10 3.45 2.18 2.53
CA LEU A 10 4.34 3.30 2.16
C LEU A 10 3.60 4.55 1.68
N THR A 11 2.33 4.42 1.29
CA THR A 11 1.54 5.57 0.83
C THR A 11 0.19 5.70 1.50
N ALA A 12 -0.37 4.60 2.04
CA ALA A 12 -1.62 4.69 2.80
C ALA A 12 -1.41 5.13 4.25
N LEU A 13 -0.31 4.72 4.89
CA LEU A 13 -0.04 4.98 6.31
C LEU A 13 1.16 5.91 6.53
N LEU A 14 2.15 5.88 5.63
CA LEU A 14 3.39 6.64 5.73
C LEU A 14 3.52 7.66 4.59
N ASP A 15 4.12 8.82 4.89
CA ASP A 15 4.45 9.85 3.90
C ASP A 15 5.81 9.58 3.26
N THR A 16 5.87 8.60 2.38
CA THR A 16 7.09 8.41 1.58
C THR A 16 7.25 9.45 0.49
N TRP A 17 6.20 10.21 0.12
CA TRP A 17 6.29 11.24 -0.89
C TRP A 17 7.27 12.34 -0.50
N SER A 18 7.15 12.87 0.72
CA SER A 18 8.06 13.89 1.24
C SER A 18 9.50 13.40 1.28
N VAL A 19 9.71 12.13 1.64
CA VAL A 19 11.05 11.54 1.76
C VAL A 19 11.71 11.35 0.39
N TRP A 20 10.97 10.87 -0.61
CA TRP A 20 11.46 10.79 -1.99
C TRP A 20 11.80 12.18 -2.55
N ASN A 21 10.93 13.18 -2.31
CA ASN A 21 11.15 14.56 -2.74
C ASN A 21 12.39 15.17 -2.10
N ALA A 22 12.58 14.95 -0.80
CA ALA A 22 13.75 15.43 -0.06
C ALA A 22 15.05 14.77 -0.54
N ALA A 23 15.04 13.44 -0.79
CA ALA A 23 16.19 12.72 -1.32
C ALA A 23 16.54 13.14 -2.75
N ALA A 24 15.56 13.50 -3.57
CA ALA A 24 15.72 13.98 -4.94
C ALA A 24 16.01 15.49 -5.04
N GLY A 25 15.99 16.23 -3.93
CA GLY A 25 16.22 17.67 -3.87
C GLY A 25 15.05 18.56 -4.31
N SER A 26 13.97 17.99 -4.85
CA SER A 26 12.74 18.71 -5.18
C SER A 26 11.54 17.78 -5.37
N GLU A 27 10.33 18.34 -5.26
CA GLU A 27 9.10 17.59 -5.54
C GLU A 27 9.05 17.10 -7.01
N ARG A 28 9.44 17.95 -7.96
CA ARG A 28 9.43 17.61 -9.38
C ARG A 28 10.31 16.39 -9.68
N THR A 29 11.54 16.40 -9.20
CA THR A 29 12.50 15.32 -9.41
C THR A 29 12.13 14.06 -8.63
N GLY A 30 11.61 14.21 -7.40
CA GLY A 30 11.12 13.09 -6.59
C GLY A 30 9.93 12.38 -7.23
N ARG A 31 8.98 13.14 -7.78
CA ARG A 31 7.84 12.58 -8.53
C ARG A 31 8.28 11.85 -9.79
N ALA A 32 9.22 12.42 -10.57
CA ALA A 32 9.77 11.78 -11.77
C ALA A 32 10.50 10.47 -11.42
N TRP A 33 11.35 10.50 -10.42
CA TRP A 33 12.07 9.31 -9.93
C TRP A 33 11.11 8.21 -9.48
N ARG A 34 10.10 8.57 -8.68
CA ARG A 34 9.10 7.61 -8.22
C ARG A 34 8.27 7.03 -9.37
N ALA A 35 7.91 7.85 -10.37
CA ALA A 35 7.18 7.39 -11.55
C ALA A 35 8.00 6.33 -12.32
N GLU A 36 9.30 6.56 -12.50
CA GLU A 36 10.20 5.61 -13.14
C GLU A 36 10.36 4.32 -12.31
N TYR A 37 10.51 4.44 -10.98
CA TYR A 37 10.50 3.28 -10.09
C TYR A 37 9.23 2.43 -10.26
N LEU A 38 8.06 3.06 -10.30
CA LEU A 38 6.79 2.36 -10.51
C LEU A 38 6.74 1.68 -11.88
N ARG A 39 7.23 2.34 -12.94
CA ARG A 39 7.32 1.75 -14.28
C ARG A 39 8.19 0.48 -14.28
N LEU A 40 9.31 0.51 -13.60
CA LEU A 40 10.20 -0.65 -13.46
C LEU A 40 9.53 -1.79 -12.68
N THR A 41 8.91 -1.50 -11.54
CA THR A 41 8.29 -2.52 -10.69
C THR A 41 7.08 -3.18 -11.34
N TYR A 42 6.26 -2.43 -12.09
CA TYR A 42 5.09 -2.98 -12.76
C TYR A 42 5.44 -3.82 -13.99
N GLY A 43 6.61 -3.63 -14.57
CA GLY A 43 7.10 -4.36 -15.74
C GLY A 43 8.03 -5.53 -15.43
N CYS A 44 8.48 -5.70 -14.18
CA CYS A 44 9.55 -6.65 -13.87
C CYS A 44 9.11 -8.12 -13.74
N GLY A 45 7.82 -8.41 -13.64
CA GLY A 45 7.33 -9.77 -13.40
C GLY A 45 7.69 -10.27 -12.00
N ALA A 46 8.58 -11.25 -11.89
CA ALA A 46 9.09 -11.73 -10.60
C ALA A 46 9.87 -10.62 -9.85
N TYR A 47 9.99 -10.79 -8.53
CA TYR A 47 10.69 -9.83 -7.67
C TYR A 47 12.14 -9.62 -8.09
N HIS A 48 12.53 -8.39 -8.25
CA HIS A 48 13.90 -7.90 -8.29
C HIS A 48 14.17 -7.07 -7.04
N PRO A 49 15.42 -7.06 -6.48
CA PRO A 49 15.69 -6.32 -5.25
C PRO A 49 15.26 -4.87 -5.34
N TYR A 50 14.44 -4.45 -4.37
CA TYR A 50 13.83 -3.13 -4.30
C TYR A 50 14.86 -2.00 -4.41
N GLU A 51 15.93 -2.09 -3.64
CA GLU A 51 17.01 -1.10 -3.60
C GLU A 51 17.72 -0.96 -4.96
N ASN A 52 17.79 -2.04 -5.73
CA ASN A 52 18.35 -2.01 -7.10
C ASN A 52 17.42 -1.25 -8.05
N LEU A 53 16.12 -1.51 -8.01
CA LEU A 53 15.14 -0.81 -8.83
C LEU A 53 15.07 0.68 -8.49
N VAL A 54 15.18 1.03 -7.20
CA VAL A 54 15.24 2.42 -6.73
C VAL A 54 16.48 3.13 -7.30
N ARG A 55 17.68 2.50 -7.26
CA ARG A 55 18.91 3.04 -7.85
C ARG A 55 18.81 3.16 -9.37
N GLN A 56 18.29 2.14 -10.03
CA GLN A 56 18.12 2.15 -11.48
C GLN A 56 17.17 3.28 -11.93
N ALA A 57 16.08 3.48 -11.20
CA ALA A 57 15.15 4.58 -11.47
C ALA A 57 15.81 5.96 -11.23
N ALA A 58 16.64 6.11 -10.20
CA ALA A 58 17.40 7.34 -9.95
C ALA A 58 18.32 7.65 -11.11
N GLN A 59 19.09 6.68 -11.57
CA GLN A 59 19.99 6.81 -12.71
C GLN A 59 19.24 7.17 -14.01
N ALA A 60 18.11 6.51 -14.29
CA ALA A 60 17.29 6.76 -15.48
C ALA A 60 16.70 8.18 -15.50
N THR A 61 16.48 8.79 -14.32
CA THR A 61 15.97 10.15 -14.18
C THR A 61 17.07 11.21 -13.99
N GLY A 62 18.34 10.82 -14.15
CA GLY A 62 19.48 11.75 -14.04
C GLY A 62 19.84 12.16 -12.62
N LEU A 63 19.33 11.47 -11.61
CA LEU A 63 19.72 11.69 -10.22
C LEU A 63 21.09 11.04 -9.92
N PRO A 64 21.89 11.62 -9.01
CA PRO A 64 23.15 11.04 -8.59
C PRO A 64 22.90 9.77 -7.75
N PRO A 65 23.86 8.82 -7.70
CA PRO A 65 23.78 7.62 -6.87
C PRO A 65 23.46 7.93 -5.38
N SER A 66 23.96 9.04 -4.87
CA SER A 66 23.70 9.53 -3.51
C SER A 66 22.22 9.82 -3.20
N ALA A 67 21.37 10.01 -4.22
CA ALA A 67 19.94 10.19 -4.00
C ALA A 67 19.28 8.92 -3.42
N ALA A 68 19.65 7.74 -3.94
CA ALA A 68 19.12 6.47 -3.42
C ALA A 68 19.65 6.17 -2.02
N GLU A 69 20.92 6.49 -1.75
CA GLU A 69 21.51 6.40 -0.40
C GLU A 69 20.83 7.36 0.59
N ALA A 70 20.55 8.59 0.14
CA ALA A 70 19.84 9.57 0.95
C ALA A 70 18.38 9.18 1.24
N LEU A 71 17.72 8.48 0.33
CA LEU A 71 16.39 7.92 0.55
C LEU A 71 16.45 6.82 1.62
N GLU A 72 17.37 5.88 1.47
CA GLU A 72 17.53 4.77 2.41
C GLU A 72 17.93 5.25 3.81
N ALA A 73 18.83 6.23 3.92
CA ALA A 73 19.25 6.81 5.19
C ALA A 73 18.12 7.49 5.99
N ARG A 74 17.00 7.84 5.32
CA ARG A 74 15.81 8.42 5.97
C ARG A 74 14.73 7.40 6.28
N TRP A 75 14.95 6.14 5.98
CA TRP A 75 13.91 5.11 6.04
C TRP A 75 13.41 4.87 7.46
N ASP A 76 14.31 4.87 8.45
CA ASP A 76 13.95 4.70 9.86
C ASP A 76 13.21 5.91 10.47
N ALA A 77 13.14 7.01 9.73
CA ALA A 77 12.45 8.24 10.13
C ALA A 77 11.24 8.57 9.25
N LEU A 78 10.72 7.59 8.50
CA LEU A 78 9.53 7.78 7.65
C LEU A 78 8.39 8.42 8.44
N PRO A 79 7.83 9.55 7.98
CA PRO A 79 6.72 10.20 8.66
C PRO A 79 5.45 9.36 8.57
N VAL A 80 4.71 9.30 9.65
CA VAL A 80 3.35 8.71 9.69
C VAL A 80 2.36 9.78 9.25
N TRP A 81 1.44 9.44 8.34
CA TRP A 81 0.36 10.35 7.96
C TRP A 81 -0.48 10.75 9.18
N SER A 82 -0.85 12.03 9.25
CA SER A 82 -1.77 12.51 10.27
C SER A 82 -3.06 11.68 10.26
N GLY A 83 -3.47 11.20 11.43
CA GLY A 83 -4.65 10.35 11.63
C GLY A 83 -4.41 8.85 11.42
N ALA A 84 -3.27 8.42 10.84
CA ALA A 84 -3.04 7.01 10.56
C ALA A 84 -2.92 6.17 11.84
N GLN A 85 -2.10 6.59 12.81
CA GLN A 85 -2.00 5.87 14.09
C GLN A 85 -3.35 5.79 14.80
N GLY A 86 -4.09 6.90 14.90
CA GLY A 86 -5.40 6.92 15.56
C GLY A 86 -6.46 6.08 14.84
N ALA A 87 -6.37 5.91 13.51
CA ALA A 87 -7.24 4.99 12.77
C ALA A 87 -6.90 3.53 13.11
N LEU A 88 -5.61 3.19 13.19
CA LEU A 88 -5.14 1.86 13.57
C LEU A 88 -5.49 1.50 15.01
N ASP A 89 -5.33 2.44 15.96
CA ASP A 89 -5.67 2.24 17.38
C ASP A 89 -7.16 1.84 17.56
N ARG A 90 -8.04 2.39 16.71
CA ARG A 90 -9.47 2.02 16.72
C ARG A 90 -9.76 0.64 16.13
N LEU A 91 -8.80 0.02 15.45
CA LEU A 91 -8.94 -1.30 14.81
C LEU A 91 -8.27 -2.43 15.61
N VAL A 92 -7.25 -2.10 16.40
CA VAL A 92 -6.54 -3.07 17.26
C VAL A 92 -7.53 -3.80 18.17
N GLY A 93 -7.43 -5.12 18.22
CA GLY A 93 -8.31 -5.99 19.02
C GLY A 93 -9.73 -6.19 18.45
N ARG A 94 -10.07 -5.51 17.33
CA ARG A 94 -11.40 -5.62 16.69
C ARG A 94 -11.38 -6.40 15.38
N THR A 95 -10.23 -6.48 14.74
CA THR A 95 -10.00 -7.17 13.47
C THR A 95 -8.52 -7.51 13.35
N ARG A 96 -8.15 -8.48 12.52
CA ARG A 96 -6.75 -8.75 12.22
C ARG A 96 -6.19 -7.63 11.35
N LEU A 97 -4.94 -7.23 11.61
CA LEU A 97 -4.30 -6.14 10.89
C LEU A 97 -3.07 -6.65 10.13
N GLY A 98 -3.01 -6.35 8.86
CA GLY A 98 -1.88 -6.76 8.03
C GLY A 98 -1.40 -5.66 7.09
N VAL A 99 -0.17 -5.83 6.63
CA VAL A 99 0.49 -4.96 5.65
C VAL A 99 0.81 -5.75 4.39
N VAL A 100 0.59 -5.13 3.23
CA VAL A 100 1.08 -5.61 1.93
C VAL A 100 1.81 -4.46 1.23
N THR A 101 3.14 -4.56 1.11
CA THR A 101 3.96 -3.42 0.70
C THR A 101 5.00 -3.77 -0.37
N ASN A 102 5.25 -2.82 -1.28
CA ASN A 102 6.21 -2.95 -2.38
C ASN A 102 7.62 -2.52 -1.95
N CYS A 103 8.30 -3.38 -1.19
CA CYS A 103 9.71 -3.17 -0.83
C CYS A 103 10.39 -4.50 -0.44
N SER A 104 11.68 -4.44 -0.06
CA SER A 104 12.42 -5.55 0.53
C SER A 104 11.89 -5.89 1.94
N VAL A 105 12.19 -7.10 2.43
CA VAL A 105 11.84 -7.55 3.79
C VAL A 105 12.43 -6.60 4.83
N ARG A 106 13.69 -6.24 4.67
CA ARG A 106 14.41 -5.35 5.60
C ARG A 106 13.71 -4.00 5.72
N LEU A 107 13.45 -3.33 4.59
CA LEU A 107 12.85 -2.00 4.57
C LEU A 107 11.35 -2.03 4.91
N GLY A 108 10.64 -3.08 4.51
CA GLY A 108 9.22 -3.24 4.86
C GLY A 108 8.99 -3.39 6.36
N ARG A 109 9.83 -4.17 7.03
CA ARG A 109 9.76 -4.34 8.49
C ARG A 109 10.15 -3.07 9.23
N ALA A 110 11.22 -2.38 8.79
CA ALA A 110 11.62 -1.09 9.35
C ALA A 110 10.50 -0.04 9.21
N ALA A 111 9.88 0.04 8.03
CA ALA A 111 8.74 0.93 7.80
C ALA A 111 7.51 0.55 8.65
N ALA A 112 7.15 -0.73 8.77
CA ALA A 112 6.03 -1.18 9.60
C ALA A 112 6.23 -0.86 11.09
N ALA A 113 7.47 -0.90 11.57
CA ALA A 113 7.83 -0.53 12.94
C ALA A 113 7.65 0.97 13.27
N ARG A 114 7.39 1.83 12.25
CA ARG A 114 7.03 3.24 12.48
C ARG A 114 5.65 3.41 13.11
N LEU A 115 4.83 2.38 13.05
CA LEU A 115 3.46 2.35 13.57
C LEU A 115 3.40 1.43 14.80
N GLN A 116 2.78 1.92 15.87
CA GLN A 116 2.64 1.18 17.13
C GLN A 116 1.45 0.21 17.03
N VAL A 117 1.61 -0.83 16.23
CA VAL A 117 0.57 -1.83 15.94
C VAL A 117 1.14 -3.23 16.03
N PRO A 118 0.46 -4.16 16.73
CA PRO A 118 0.79 -5.58 16.68
C PRO A 118 0.27 -6.14 15.33
N TRP A 119 1.08 -6.06 14.29
CA TRP A 119 0.72 -6.58 12.99
C TRP A 119 0.61 -8.10 13.02
N ASP A 120 -0.54 -8.64 12.60
CA ASP A 120 -0.73 -10.10 12.45
C ASP A 120 0.07 -10.64 11.27
N VAL A 121 0.27 -9.82 10.22
CA VAL A 121 1.08 -10.16 9.05
C VAL A 121 1.71 -8.91 8.43
N VAL A 122 2.95 -9.05 7.94
CA VAL A 122 3.63 -8.05 7.11
C VAL A 122 4.15 -8.77 5.87
N ILE A 123 3.52 -8.55 4.73
CA ILE A 123 3.92 -9.12 3.44
C ILE A 123 4.64 -8.04 2.64
N THR A 124 5.85 -8.35 2.22
CA THR A 124 6.65 -7.52 1.31
C THR A 124 6.66 -8.11 -0.10
N ALA A 125 7.02 -7.30 -1.10
CA ALA A 125 7.19 -7.79 -2.47
C ALA A 125 8.29 -8.87 -2.54
N GLU A 126 9.35 -8.76 -1.74
CA GLU A 126 10.41 -9.75 -1.64
C GLU A 126 9.89 -11.09 -1.12
N GLU A 127 9.11 -11.08 -0.04
CA GLU A 127 8.55 -12.29 0.54
C GLU A 127 7.51 -12.94 -0.38
N ALA A 128 6.71 -12.13 -1.07
CA ALA A 128 5.71 -12.61 -2.02
C ALA A 128 6.30 -13.06 -3.36
N GLY A 129 7.55 -12.69 -3.67
CA GLY A 129 8.19 -12.92 -4.95
C GLY A 129 7.67 -12.05 -6.11
N PHE A 130 6.78 -11.08 -5.83
CA PHE A 130 6.12 -10.21 -6.82
C PHE A 130 5.76 -8.86 -6.22
N TYR A 131 5.77 -7.82 -7.06
CA TYR A 131 5.29 -6.49 -6.71
C TYR A 131 3.78 -6.35 -6.92
N LYS A 132 3.09 -5.63 -6.04
CA LYS A 132 1.74 -5.12 -6.33
C LYS A 132 1.80 -4.26 -7.61
N PRO A 133 0.78 -4.29 -8.49
CA PRO A 133 -0.56 -4.83 -8.31
C PRO A 133 -0.74 -6.31 -8.65
N ASP A 134 0.32 -7.11 -8.78
CA ASP A 134 0.16 -8.55 -8.95
C ASP A 134 -0.73 -9.11 -7.81
N PRO A 135 -1.67 -10.04 -8.08
CA PRO A 135 -2.57 -10.56 -7.05
C PRO A 135 -1.89 -11.41 -5.97
N ARG A 136 -0.68 -11.94 -6.23
CA ARG A 136 0.01 -12.88 -5.30
C ARG A 136 0.34 -12.29 -3.93
N PRO A 137 0.87 -11.04 -3.78
CA PRO A 137 1.09 -10.45 -2.47
C PRO A 137 -0.17 -10.34 -1.61
N TYR A 138 -1.31 -9.99 -2.21
CA TYR A 138 -2.58 -9.89 -1.50
C TYR A 138 -3.10 -11.27 -1.09
N ARG A 139 -3.01 -12.28 -1.99
CA ARG A 139 -3.41 -13.65 -1.68
C ARG A 139 -2.57 -14.26 -0.56
N LEU A 140 -1.25 -14.03 -0.58
CA LEU A 140 -0.36 -14.49 0.47
C LEU A 140 -0.73 -13.90 1.84
N ALA A 141 -1.09 -12.61 1.89
CA ALA A 141 -1.56 -11.98 3.13
C ALA A 141 -2.86 -12.61 3.64
N LEU A 142 -3.83 -12.84 2.77
CA LEU A 142 -5.10 -13.49 3.10
C LEU A 142 -4.88 -14.92 3.60
N GLU A 143 -4.04 -15.69 2.92
CA GLU A 143 -3.66 -17.05 3.30
C GLU A 143 -3.02 -17.08 4.69
N ARG A 144 -2.02 -16.23 4.94
CA ARG A 144 -1.36 -16.14 6.25
C ARG A 144 -2.30 -15.78 7.39
N LEU A 145 -3.30 -14.95 7.09
CA LEU A 145 -4.35 -14.57 8.04
C LEU A 145 -5.46 -15.62 8.16
N GLY A 146 -5.56 -16.58 7.23
CA GLY A 146 -6.66 -17.54 7.18
C GLY A 146 -8.02 -16.88 6.99
N VAL A 147 -8.12 -15.86 6.08
CA VAL A 147 -9.35 -15.08 5.83
C VAL A 147 -9.67 -15.11 4.36
N ALA A 148 -10.94 -15.28 4.01
CA ALA A 148 -11.39 -15.14 2.63
C ALA A 148 -11.39 -13.65 2.18
N ALA A 149 -11.15 -13.39 0.89
CA ALA A 149 -11.12 -12.02 0.37
C ALA A 149 -12.42 -11.24 0.65
N GLY A 150 -13.58 -11.92 0.57
CA GLY A 150 -14.88 -11.32 0.89
C GLY A 150 -15.06 -10.88 2.33
N GLU A 151 -14.26 -11.42 3.24
CA GLU A 151 -14.26 -11.12 4.68
C GLU A 151 -13.17 -10.12 5.08
N ALA A 152 -12.39 -9.64 4.10
CA ALA A 152 -11.33 -8.67 4.33
C ALA A 152 -11.57 -7.37 3.56
N ALA A 153 -10.87 -6.31 4.00
CA ALA A 153 -10.79 -5.04 3.31
C ALA A 153 -9.33 -4.64 3.11
N PHE A 154 -9.07 -3.83 2.09
CA PHE A 154 -7.76 -3.26 1.80
C PHE A 154 -7.80 -1.74 1.84
N VAL A 155 -6.85 -1.12 2.51
CA VAL A 155 -6.64 0.34 2.51
C VAL A 155 -5.48 0.66 1.58
N ALA A 156 -5.81 1.14 0.40
CA ALA A 156 -4.86 1.50 -0.65
C ALA A 156 -4.31 2.91 -0.44
N GLY A 157 -3.03 3.12 -0.73
CA GLY A 157 -2.44 4.46 -0.84
C GLY A 157 -2.16 4.84 -2.30
N SER A 158 -2.08 3.85 -3.19
CA SER A 158 -1.88 4.02 -4.63
C SER A 158 -3.11 3.55 -5.41
N GLY A 159 -3.47 4.30 -6.47
CA GLY A 159 -4.52 3.87 -7.38
C GLY A 159 -4.21 2.56 -8.13
N TYR A 160 -2.96 2.14 -8.19
CA TYR A 160 -2.59 0.84 -8.76
C TYR A 160 -2.99 -0.34 -7.88
N ASP A 161 -3.11 -0.17 -6.56
CA ASP A 161 -3.65 -1.20 -5.68
C ASP A 161 -5.07 -1.62 -6.08
N LEU A 162 -5.86 -0.70 -6.65
CA LEU A 162 -7.23 -0.98 -7.10
C LEU A 162 -7.29 -2.12 -8.12
N ILE A 163 -6.26 -2.26 -8.96
CA ILE A 163 -6.15 -3.36 -9.94
C ILE A 163 -5.95 -4.69 -9.22
N GLY A 164 -4.97 -4.75 -8.30
CA GLY A 164 -4.63 -5.98 -7.60
C GLY A 164 -5.72 -6.42 -6.61
N THR A 165 -6.33 -5.48 -5.88
CA THR A 165 -7.40 -5.78 -4.92
C THR A 165 -8.67 -6.28 -5.61
N ALA A 166 -9.04 -5.68 -6.76
CA ALA A 166 -10.15 -6.16 -7.56
C ALA A 166 -9.91 -7.57 -8.11
N ALA A 167 -8.69 -7.88 -8.55
CA ALA A 167 -8.32 -9.22 -9.05
C ALA A 167 -8.44 -10.33 -8.00
N VAL A 168 -8.44 -9.99 -6.71
CA VAL A 168 -8.62 -10.94 -5.60
C VAL A 168 -9.97 -10.80 -4.88
N GLY A 169 -10.80 -9.82 -5.26
CA GLY A 169 -12.14 -9.62 -4.70
C GLY A 169 -12.17 -8.91 -3.35
N LEU A 170 -11.13 -8.16 -3.00
CA LEU A 170 -11.08 -7.34 -1.80
C LEU A 170 -11.92 -6.07 -1.94
N ARG A 171 -12.65 -5.69 -0.88
CA ARG A 171 -13.19 -4.32 -0.75
C ARG A 171 -12.03 -3.36 -0.56
N THR A 172 -12.06 -2.22 -1.25
CA THR A 172 -10.94 -1.29 -1.23
C THR A 172 -11.36 0.12 -0.82
N TYR A 173 -10.77 0.60 0.27
CA TYR A 173 -10.75 2.00 0.67
C TYR A 173 -9.49 2.65 0.08
N TRP A 174 -9.63 3.65 -0.76
CA TRP A 174 -8.48 4.38 -1.28
C TRP A 174 -8.22 5.65 -0.48
N HIS A 175 -7.19 5.61 0.38
CA HIS A 175 -6.65 6.77 1.07
C HIS A 175 -5.81 7.59 0.08
N ASN A 176 -6.49 8.38 -0.75
CA ASN A 176 -5.87 9.23 -1.78
C ASN A 176 -5.37 10.55 -1.19
N ARG A 177 -4.44 10.49 -0.23
CA ARG A 177 -3.96 11.64 0.56
C ARG A 177 -3.45 12.77 -0.32
N VAL A 178 -2.72 12.45 -1.39
CA VAL A 178 -2.04 13.43 -2.25
C VAL A 178 -2.83 13.75 -3.53
N GLY A 179 -4.04 13.24 -3.67
CA GLY A 179 -4.92 13.57 -4.80
C GLY A 179 -4.45 13.01 -6.15
N LEU A 180 -4.02 11.74 -6.17
CA LEU A 180 -3.60 11.08 -7.41
C LEU A 180 -4.80 10.83 -8.33
N ARG A 181 -4.56 10.93 -9.63
CA ARG A 181 -5.50 10.43 -10.61
C ARG A 181 -5.53 8.90 -10.57
N ARG A 182 -6.71 8.31 -10.64
CA ARG A 182 -6.86 6.87 -10.81
C ARG A 182 -6.23 6.44 -12.14
N PRO A 183 -5.40 5.37 -12.15
CA PRO A 183 -4.81 4.86 -13.39
C PRO A 183 -5.88 4.45 -14.40
N ASP A 184 -5.59 4.66 -15.68
CA ASP A 184 -6.49 4.26 -16.75
C ASP A 184 -6.70 2.73 -16.73
N GLY A 185 -7.94 2.28 -16.86
CA GLY A 185 -8.31 0.86 -16.75
C GLY A 185 -8.42 0.30 -15.31
N ALA A 186 -7.98 1.03 -14.28
CA ALA A 186 -8.20 0.59 -12.91
C ALA A 186 -9.69 0.74 -12.52
N PRO A 187 -10.27 -0.25 -11.82
CA PRO A 187 -11.64 -0.14 -11.32
C PRO A 187 -11.76 0.97 -10.27
N PRO A 188 -12.96 1.51 -10.02
CA PRO A 188 -13.16 2.44 -8.91
C PRO A 188 -12.90 1.75 -7.56
N ALA A 189 -12.45 2.51 -6.58
CA ALA A 189 -12.46 2.07 -5.19
C ALA A 189 -13.91 1.97 -4.66
N ASP A 190 -14.16 1.11 -3.68
CA ASP A 190 -15.45 1.09 -2.98
C ASP A 190 -15.65 2.37 -2.14
N HIS A 191 -14.58 3.03 -1.75
CA HIS A 191 -14.56 4.33 -1.10
C HIS A 191 -13.24 5.05 -1.36
N GLU A 192 -13.29 6.36 -1.58
CA GLU A 192 -12.11 7.22 -1.73
C GLU A 192 -12.21 8.40 -0.76
N SER A 193 -11.11 8.67 -0.04
CA SER A 193 -11.00 9.79 0.89
C SER A 193 -9.57 10.32 0.96
N ARG A 194 -9.41 11.58 1.36
CA ARG A 194 -8.09 12.19 1.62
C ARG A 194 -7.59 12.00 3.05
N ASN A 195 -8.37 11.36 3.90
CA ASN A 195 -8.01 11.05 5.28
C ASN A 195 -8.55 9.67 5.68
N LEU A 196 -8.29 9.24 6.91
CA LEU A 196 -8.74 7.96 7.46
C LEU A 196 -9.86 8.12 8.51
N ASP A 197 -10.49 9.29 8.58
CA ASP A 197 -11.46 9.61 9.63
C ASP A 197 -12.72 8.74 9.53
N ASP A 198 -13.17 8.47 8.31
CA ASP A 198 -14.34 7.66 7.99
C ASP A 198 -14.01 6.18 7.68
N LEU A 199 -12.73 5.75 7.85
CA LEU A 199 -12.32 4.37 7.61
C LEU A 199 -13.11 3.38 8.48
N VAL A 200 -13.17 3.61 9.80
CA VAL A 200 -13.86 2.70 10.72
C VAL A 200 -15.37 2.65 10.44
N PRO A 201 -16.09 3.78 10.30
CA PRO A 201 -17.49 3.76 9.85
C PRO A 201 -17.70 3.04 8.52
N TRP A 202 -16.79 3.20 7.57
CA TRP A 202 -16.88 2.49 6.28
C TRP A 202 -16.68 0.98 6.44
N LEU A 203 -15.74 0.54 7.25
CA LEU A 203 -15.50 -0.88 7.54
C LEU A 203 -16.68 -1.55 8.25
N GLU A 204 -17.40 -0.80 9.09
CA GLU A 204 -18.58 -1.29 9.83
C GLU A 204 -19.80 -1.46 8.93
N ARG A 205 -19.88 -0.72 7.83
CA ARG A 205 -20.95 -0.93 6.85
C ARG A 205 -20.72 -2.27 6.14
N ALA A 206 -21.62 -3.25 6.36
CA ALA A 206 -21.59 -4.53 5.65
C ALA A 206 -21.64 -4.27 4.13
N ARG A 207 -21.01 -5.15 3.32
CA ARG A 207 -21.35 -5.19 1.91
C ARG A 207 -22.87 -5.41 1.80
N SER A 208 -23.59 -4.50 1.16
CA SER A 208 -24.95 -4.76 0.72
C SER A 208 -24.84 -5.91 -0.29
N VAL A 209 -25.09 -7.13 0.16
CA VAL A 209 -25.29 -8.25 -0.76
C VAL A 209 -26.56 -7.91 -1.52
N PRO A 210 -26.54 -7.77 -2.86
CA PRO A 210 -27.78 -7.65 -3.61
C PRO A 210 -28.57 -8.92 -3.29
N THR A 211 -29.73 -8.76 -2.66
CA THR A 211 -30.67 -9.86 -2.51
C THR A 211 -31.16 -10.18 -3.92
N ILE A 212 -30.64 -11.26 -4.51
CA ILE A 212 -31.23 -11.82 -5.73
C ILE A 212 -32.58 -12.34 -5.29
N ASN A 213 -33.62 -11.56 -5.48
CA ASN A 213 -34.98 -12.06 -5.43
C ASN A 213 -35.07 -13.08 -6.57
N VAL A 214 -34.99 -14.35 -6.22
CA VAL A 214 -35.44 -15.44 -7.08
C VAL A 214 -36.96 -15.48 -6.90
N ASP A 215 -37.68 -14.67 -7.71
CA ASP A 215 -39.11 -14.82 -7.85
C ASP A 215 -39.38 -16.22 -8.39
N ARG A 216 -40.16 -16.98 -7.62
CA ARG A 216 -40.69 -18.30 -7.98
C ARG A 216 -41.88 -18.15 -8.92
#